data_4cded7344eef1f73a66b098c443f5c3b
#
_entry.id   4cded7344eef1f73a66b098c443f5c3b
#
_cell.length_a   1.000
_cell.length_b   1.000
_cell.length_c   1.000
_cell.angle_alpha   90.00
_cell.angle_beta   90.00
_cell.angle_gamma   90.00
#
_symmetry.space_group_name_H-M   'P 1'
#
loop_
_entity.id
_entity.type
_entity.pdbx_description
1 polymer ?
#
loop_
_entity_poly.entity_id
_entity_poly.type
_entity_poly.pdbx_seq_one_letter_code
_entity_poly.pdbx_strand_id
1 'polypeptide(L)'
;MKFFSILIITLFLNINSSFAKLTTIEVTTEGTGTTKQLAILDGLKNAITQVNGAVLGATTAVSISEVSSSQDQNSSYESSQAFQQNIKSATKGVVQGFDVISVTQNPDLGNLFVIEMNVKVAKYKKSKQLKRLRMAVSNFYISKDLSKSKTANKFAFDVQDKLIDLLTQTRKFAMLDRQFLKDQQKELNFINSPDVPTEEMARLGNKAGTDYIITGVLKDLKKVTNTKKMQSTGKVFKNTKFTAELNYRIIDIATSQVKFSDTTSISISSGNVKKLRNLVANKTAETILNAIYPIRVIDINKQLLTLGQGGKSVKKDAKYNLVKLGDRMIDPYTKESLGRKEDIVGTVKITNVQSKMSTAKIIKTQIKKIEELLQYDYIVRPIKSVNYGSVPADKKYKNL
;
A
#
# COMPACT_ATOMS: atom_id res chain seq x y z
N MET A 1 26.21 48.39 26.43
CA MET A 1 26.43 47.40 25.37
C MET A 1 25.99 46.01 25.89
N LYS A 2 24.83 45.55 25.47
CA LYS A 2 24.31 44.22 25.84
C LYS A 2 24.49 43.28 24.63
N PHE A 3 25.39 42.31 24.76
CA PHE A 3 25.60 41.26 23.72
C PHE A 3 24.43 40.29 23.79
N PHE A 4 23.68 40.19 22.69
CA PHE A 4 22.66 39.19 22.48
C PHE A 4 23.34 37.99 21.79
N SER A 5 23.60 36.92 22.54
CA SER A 5 24.06 35.66 21.98
C SER A 5 22.88 34.93 21.31
N ILE A 6 22.87 34.87 19.98
CA ILE A 6 21.95 34.05 19.20
C ILE A 6 22.47 32.61 19.23
N LEU A 7 21.81 31.75 20.00
CA LEU A 7 22.04 30.30 20.02
C LEU A 7 21.35 29.69 18.78
N ILE A 8 22.13 29.39 17.74
CA ILE A 8 21.64 28.66 16.56
C ILE A 8 21.59 27.17 16.95
N ILE A 9 20.41 26.67 17.26
CA ILE A 9 20.15 25.23 17.43
C ILE A 9 20.05 24.60 16.02
N THR A 10 21.15 24.05 15.53
CA THR A 10 21.16 23.19 14.34
C THR A 10 20.47 21.87 14.66
N LEU A 11 19.22 21.76 14.26
CA LEU A 11 18.44 20.52 14.32
C LEU A 11 19.00 19.55 13.25
N PHE A 12 19.93 18.68 13.63
CA PHE A 12 20.35 17.55 12.78
C PHE A 12 19.17 16.59 12.61
N LEU A 13 18.40 16.77 11.56
CA LEU A 13 17.52 15.75 11.05
C LEU A 13 18.37 14.57 10.56
N ASN A 14 18.56 13.57 11.41
CA ASN A 14 19.01 12.26 10.99
C ASN A 14 17.96 11.64 10.05
N ILE A 15 17.99 12.05 8.78
CA ILE A 15 17.30 11.36 7.70
C ILE A 15 18.12 10.08 7.48
N ASN A 16 17.74 9.00 8.15
CA ASN A 16 18.17 7.67 7.76
C ASN A 16 17.59 7.41 6.37
N SER A 17 18.30 7.84 5.35
CA SER A 17 18.07 7.45 3.97
C SER A 17 18.25 5.93 3.94
N SER A 18 17.15 5.20 3.93
CA SER A 18 17.14 3.77 3.68
C SER A 18 17.48 3.59 2.20
N PHE A 19 18.75 3.76 1.86
CA PHE A 19 19.23 3.45 0.52
C PHE A 19 18.88 1.98 0.26
N ALA A 20 18.19 1.77 -0.82
CA ALA A 20 17.93 0.44 -1.31
C ALA A 20 19.27 -0.20 -1.68
N LYS A 21 19.67 -1.18 -0.90
CA LYS A 21 20.96 -1.83 -1.03
C LYS A 21 20.88 -2.86 -2.15
N LEU A 22 21.71 -2.73 -3.18
CA LEU A 22 21.96 -3.81 -4.10
C LEU A 22 22.59 -4.99 -3.34
N THR A 23 22.14 -6.19 -3.68
CA THR A 23 22.77 -7.44 -3.27
C THR A 23 23.15 -8.22 -4.53
N THR A 24 24.31 -8.82 -4.55
CA THR A 24 24.70 -9.74 -5.62
C THR A 24 24.10 -11.12 -5.29
N ILE A 25 23.45 -11.72 -6.27
CA ILE A 25 22.97 -13.09 -6.20
C ILE A 25 23.71 -13.88 -7.27
N GLU A 26 24.31 -14.99 -6.87
CA GLU A 26 24.94 -15.95 -7.76
C GLU A 26 23.92 -17.04 -8.10
N VAL A 27 23.75 -17.31 -9.38
CA VAL A 27 22.85 -18.36 -9.89
C VAL A 27 23.55 -19.18 -10.95
N THR A 28 23.35 -20.49 -10.92
CA THR A 28 23.76 -21.39 -11.99
C THR A 28 22.64 -21.44 -13.02
N THR A 29 22.97 -21.30 -14.28
CA THR A 29 22.02 -21.28 -15.40
C THR A 29 22.62 -21.92 -16.63
N GLU A 30 21.74 -22.44 -17.49
CA GLU A 30 22.09 -22.93 -18.80
C GLU A 30 21.67 -21.96 -19.88
N GLY A 31 22.44 -21.88 -20.94
CA GLY A 31 22.10 -21.18 -22.15
C GLY A 31 22.40 -22.00 -23.39
N THR A 32 21.61 -21.82 -24.43
CA THR A 32 21.69 -22.58 -25.68
C THR A 32 21.90 -21.63 -26.86
N GLY A 33 22.67 -22.04 -27.86
CA GLY A 33 22.90 -21.21 -29.06
C GLY A 33 23.62 -21.94 -30.17
N THR A 34 23.52 -21.42 -31.39
CA THR A 34 24.26 -21.94 -32.55
C THR A 34 25.74 -21.69 -32.48
N THR A 35 26.18 -20.75 -31.67
CA THR A 35 27.56 -20.48 -31.31
C THR A 35 27.72 -20.45 -29.78
N LYS A 36 28.94 -20.67 -29.28
CA LYS A 36 29.25 -20.56 -27.85
C LYS A 36 28.85 -19.16 -27.29
N GLN A 37 29.10 -18.11 -28.05
CA GLN A 37 28.78 -16.74 -27.69
C GLN A 37 27.26 -16.58 -27.50
N LEU A 38 26.46 -17.03 -28.44
CA LEU A 38 25.00 -16.97 -28.35
C LEU A 38 24.46 -17.79 -27.18
N ALA A 39 25.06 -18.94 -26.89
CA ALA A 39 24.71 -19.74 -25.73
C ALA A 39 25.04 -19.00 -24.41
N ILE A 40 26.20 -18.33 -24.30
CA ILE A 40 26.52 -17.47 -23.14
C ILE A 40 25.47 -16.38 -22.99
N LEU A 41 25.10 -15.67 -24.06
CA LEU A 41 24.14 -14.58 -24.01
C LEU A 41 22.75 -15.05 -23.59
N ASP A 42 22.30 -16.23 -24.04
CA ASP A 42 21.05 -16.84 -23.62
C ASP A 42 21.09 -17.22 -22.14
N GLY A 43 22.17 -17.80 -21.64
CA GLY A 43 22.37 -18.11 -20.23
C GLY A 43 22.35 -16.85 -19.36
N LEU A 44 23.00 -15.76 -19.77
CA LEU A 44 22.97 -14.49 -19.06
C LEU A 44 21.54 -13.92 -18.98
N LYS A 45 20.77 -13.99 -20.08
CA LYS A 45 19.35 -13.60 -20.11
C LYS A 45 18.52 -14.43 -19.13
N ASN A 46 18.77 -15.75 -19.10
CA ASN A 46 18.07 -16.66 -18.18
C ASN A 46 18.40 -16.33 -16.73
N ALA A 47 19.68 -16.08 -16.39
CA ALA A 47 20.10 -15.63 -15.07
C ALA A 47 19.42 -14.34 -14.63
N ILE A 48 19.39 -13.32 -15.49
CA ILE A 48 18.73 -12.03 -15.19
C ILE A 48 17.24 -12.23 -14.98
N THR A 49 16.60 -13.06 -15.82
CA THR A 49 15.18 -13.37 -15.73
C THR A 49 14.85 -14.07 -14.40
N GLN A 50 15.66 -15.02 -13.99
CA GLN A 50 15.49 -15.76 -12.73
C GLN A 50 15.63 -14.85 -11.50
N VAL A 51 16.59 -13.93 -11.50
CA VAL A 51 16.88 -13.07 -10.35
C VAL A 51 15.96 -11.84 -10.31
N ASN A 52 15.72 -11.18 -11.44
CA ASN A 52 15.07 -9.89 -11.52
C ASN A 52 13.71 -9.90 -12.24
N GLY A 53 13.31 -11.04 -12.83
CA GLY A 53 12.04 -11.23 -13.54
C GLY A 53 12.11 -10.92 -15.03
N ALA A 54 11.10 -11.40 -15.77
CA ALA A 54 11.08 -11.42 -17.23
C ALA A 54 11.18 -10.03 -17.90
N VAL A 55 10.66 -8.98 -17.26
CA VAL A 55 10.69 -7.61 -17.83
C VAL A 55 12.13 -7.12 -17.97
N LEU A 56 12.94 -7.25 -16.92
CA LEU A 56 14.34 -6.84 -16.99
C LEU A 56 15.16 -7.79 -17.87
N GLY A 57 14.86 -9.10 -17.83
CA GLY A 57 15.48 -10.08 -18.72
C GLY A 57 15.29 -9.73 -20.19
N ALA A 58 14.07 -9.39 -20.59
CA ALA A 58 13.76 -9.00 -21.98
C ALA A 58 14.44 -7.67 -22.39
N THR A 59 14.39 -6.66 -21.54
CA THR A 59 15.00 -5.34 -21.81
C THR A 59 16.52 -5.46 -21.96
N THR A 60 17.15 -6.25 -21.09
CA THR A 60 18.61 -6.42 -21.13
C THR A 60 19.04 -7.33 -22.28
N ALA A 61 18.22 -8.29 -22.71
CA ALA A 61 18.49 -9.16 -23.84
C ALA A 61 18.72 -8.38 -25.14
N VAL A 62 17.99 -7.28 -25.36
CA VAL A 62 18.18 -6.38 -26.52
C VAL A 62 19.57 -5.77 -26.47
N SER A 63 19.97 -5.21 -25.33
CA SER A 63 21.30 -4.59 -25.18
C SER A 63 22.44 -5.60 -25.27
N ILE A 64 22.22 -6.83 -24.84
CA ILE A 64 23.19 -7.93 -24.97
C ILE A 64 23.33 -8.37 -26.42
N SER A 65 22.22 -8.44 -27.18
CA SER A 65 22.26 -8.83 -28.60
C SER A 65 23.04 -7.83 -29.47
N GLU A 66 23.05 -6.55 -29.11
CA GLU A 66 23.85 -5.53 -29.78
C GLU A 66 25.35 -5.77 -29.62
N VAL A 67 25.79 -6.32 -28.48
CA VAL A 67 27.21 -6.69 -28.28
C VAL A 67 27.62 -7.84 -29.20
N SER A 68 26.71 -8.78 -29.48
CA SER A 68 26.96 -9.95 -30.34
C SER A 68 27.11 -9.59 -31.82
N SER A 69 26.43 -8.54 -32.26
CA SER A 69 26.45 -8.11 -33.67
C SER A 69 27.67 -7.28 -34.05
N SER A 70 28.41 -6.77 -33.08
CA SER A 70 29.52 -5.81 -33.30
C SER A 70 30.93 -6.43 -33.24
N GLN A 71 31.04 -7.75 -33.05
CA GLN A 71 32.36 -8.41 -32.92
C GLN A 71 32.58 -9.58 -33.90
N ASP A 72 33.77 -9.63 -34.47
CA ASP A 72 34.20 -10.68 -35.41
C ASP A 72 34.22 -12.10 -34.78
N GLN A 73 33.84 -13.09 -35.58
CA GLN A 73 33.53 -14.47 -35.18
C GLN A 73 34.74 -15.33 -34.75
N ASN A 74 35.93 -14.78 -34.59
CA ASN A 74 37.17 -15.59 -34.55
C ASN A 74 38.06 -15.50 -33.32
N SER A 75 37.57 -15.08 -32.17
CA SER A 75 38.38 -15.04 -30.97
C SER A 75 37.86 -15.89 -29.82
N SER A 76 38.75 -16.45 -28.99
CA SER A 76 38.48 -17.24 -27.80
C SER A 76 37.83 -16.36 -26.70
N TYR A 77 36.50 -16.27 -26.70
CA TYR A 77 35.71 -15.32 -25.90
C TYR A 77 35.41 -15.78 -24.47
N GLU A 78 35.69 -17.02 -24.14
CA GLU A 78 35.10 -17.68 -22.97
C GLU A 78 35.51 -17.10 -21.62
N SER A 79 36.62 -16.34 -21.56
CA SER A 79 37.11 -15.79 -20.29
C SER A 79 37.85 -14.45 -20.42
N SER A 80 37.77 -13.78 -21.59
CA SER A 80 38.48 -12.52 -21.73
C SER A 80 37.83 -11.44 -20.84
N GLN A 81 38.68 -10.74 -20.06
CA GLN A 81 38.23 -9.61 -19.24
C GLN A 81 37.48 -8.55 -20.07
N ALA A 82 37.89 -8.40 -21.35
CA ALA A 82 37.23 -7.49 -22.27
C ALA A 82 35.79 -7.88 -22.58
N PHE A 83 35.50 -9.18 -22.80
CA PHE A 83 34.12 -9.64 -23.03
C PHE A 83 33.25 -9.49 -21.79
N GLN A 84 33.75 -9.86 -20.61
CA GLN A 84 33.05 -9.62 -19.35
C GLN A 84 32.76 -8.13 -19.10
N GLN A 85 33.71 -7.27 -19.41
CA GLN A 85 33.53 -5.82 -19.28
C GLN A 85 32.50 -5.26 -20.28
N ASN A 86 32.46 -5.78 -21.50
CA ASN A 86 31.44 -5.44 -22.49
C ASN A 86 30.04 -5.87 -22.05
N ILE A 87 29.89 -7.08 -21.54
CA ILE A 87 28.63 -7.57 -20.96
C ILE A 87 28.21 -6.74 -19.76
N LYS A 88 29.11 -6.43 -18.84
CA LYS A 88 28.84 -5.57 -17.70
C LYS A 88 28.39 -4.18 -18.12
N SER A 89 29.00 -3.62 -19.13
CA SER A 89 28.64 -2.32 -19.70
C SER A 89 27.29 -2.38 -20.40
N ALA A 90 27.05 -3.36 -21.28
CA ALA A 90 25.80 -3.53 -22.01
C ALA A 90 24.61 -3.81 -21.07
N THR A 91 24.83 -4.55 -20.00
CA THR A 91 23.83 -4.82 -18.96
C THR A 91 23.74 -3.71 -17.91
N LYS A 92 24.51 -2.62 -18.09
CA LYS A 92 24.61 -1.51 -17.13
C LYS A 92 24.90 -2.02 -15.71
N GLY A 93 25.77 -3.04 -15.60
CA GLY A 93 26.18 -3.66 -14.34
C GLY A 93 25.13 -4.56 -13.68
N VAL A 94 24.00 -4.87 -14.32
CA VAL A 94 23.05 -5.88 -13.81
C VAL A 94 23.75 -7.24 -13.76
N VAL A 95 24.50 -7.62 -14.79
CA VAL A 95 25.48 -8.72 -14.73
C VAL A 95 26.78 -8.16 -14.20
N GLN A 96 27.24 -8.65 -13.07
CA GLN A 96 28.49 -8.21 -12.42
C GLN A 96 29.68 -9.06 -12.83
N GLY A 97 29.43 -10.29 -13.27
CA GLY A 97 30.41 -11.25 -13.78
C GLY A 97 29.78 -12.60 -14.01
N PHE A 98 30.46 -13.45 -14.72
CA PHE A 98 30.05 -14.85 -14.92
C PHE A 98 31.28 -15.74 -15.12
N ASP A 99 31.12 -17.03 -14.78
CA ASP A 99 32.13 -18.07 -14.94
C ASP A 99 31.47 -19.25 -15.68
N VAL A 100 32.05 -19.68 -16.78
CA VAL A 100 31.59 -20.85 -17.55
C VAL A 100 32.05 -22.13 -16.83
N ILE A 101 31.09 -23.01 -16.52
CA ILE A 101 31.34 -24.28 -15.84
C ILE A 101 31.63 -25.39 -16.88
N SER A 102 30.74 -25.49 -17.87
CA SER A 102 30.84 -26.50 -18.91
C SER A 102 30.33 -26.01 -20.25
N VAL A 103 30.90 -26.56 -21.32
CA VAL A 103 30.50 -26.33 -22.71
C VAL A 103 30.31 -27.68 -23.37
N THR A 104 29.09 -28.00 -23.77
CA THR A 104 28.75 -29.19 -24.49
C THR A 104 28.09 -28.88 -25.82
N GLN A 105 28.21 -29.75 -26.79
CA GLN A 105 27.49 -29.66 -28.05
C GLN A 105 26.49 -30.81 -28.11
N ASN A 106 25.21 -30.50 -28.24
CA ASN A 106 24.14 -31.48 -28.18
C ASN A 106 23.70 -31.89 -29.60
N PRO A 107 24.01 -33.11 -30.05
CA PRO A 107 23.60 -33.61 -31.38
C PRO A 107 22.06 -33.68 -31.54
N ASP A 108 21.35 -34.03 -30.46
CA ASP A 108 19.89 -34.18 -30.46
C ASP A 108 19.15 -32.83 -30.63
N LEU A 109 19.85 -31.73 -30.36
CA LEU A 109 19.34 -30.37 -30.54
C LEU A 109 19.92 -29.69 -31.81
N GLY A 110 20.31 -30.44 -32.83
CA GLY A 110 20.84 -29.87 -34.05
C GLY A 110 22.25 -29.29 -33.91
N ASN A 111 23.09 -29.91 -33.10
CA ASN A 111 24.45 -29.45 -32.77
C ASN A 111 24.54 -28.07 -32.10
N LEU A 112 23.53 -27.67 -31.36
CA LEU A 112 23.60 -26.47 -30.57
C LEU A 112 24.61 -26.59 -29.42
N PHE A 113 25.28 -25.49 -29.13
CA PHE A 113 26.08 -25.36 -27.91
C PHE A 113 25.14 -25.20 -26.72
N VAL A 114 25.40 -25.99 -25.67
CA VAL A 114 24.78 -25.85 -24.35
C VAL A 114 25.89 -25.47 -23.38
N ILE A 115 25.72 -24.34 -22.71
CA ILE A 115 26.70 -23.77 -21.77
C ILE A 115 26.07 -23.65 -20.41
N GLU A 116 26.70 -24.31 -19.44
CA GLU A 116 26.37 -24.12 -18.03
C GLU A 116 27.32 -23.09 -17.44
N MET A 117 26.77 -22.11 -16.69
CA MET A 117 27.52 -21.02 -16.14
C MET A 117 27.01 -20.56 -14.79
N ASN A 118 27.90 -20.06 -13.94
CA ASN A 118 27.58 -19.28 -12.76
C ASN A 118 27.57 -17.81 -13.08
N VAL A 119 26.45 -17.13 -12.78
CA VAL A 119 26.28 -15.70 -13.10
C VAL A 119 26.02 -14.90 -11.82
N LYS A 120 26.81 -13.86 -11.63
CA LYS A 120 26.64 -12.89 -10.53
C LYS A 120 25.74 -11.77 -11.01
N VAL A 121 24.51 -11.73 -10.50
CA VAL A 121 23.47 -10.77 -10.89
C VAL A 121 23.18 -9.81 -9.75
N ALA A 122 23.19 -8.53 -10.05
CA ALA A 122 22.77 -7.48 -9.11
C ALA A 122 21.26 -7.55 -8.89
N LYS A 123 20.84 -7.69 -7.63
CA LYS A 123 19.44 -7.67 -7.22
C LYS A 123 19.13 -6.49 -6.32
N TYR A 124 18.11 -5.74 -6.69
CA TYR A 124 17.58 -4.69 -5.86
C TYR A 124 16.84 -5.28 -4.64
N LYS A 125 17.31 -4.95 -3.44
CA LYS A 125 16.64 -5.40 -2.22
C LYS A 125 15.33 -4.62 -2.04
N LYS A 126 14.20 -5.31 -2.23
CA LYS A 126 12.88 -4.71 -2.00
C LYS A 126 12.80 -4.12 -0.59
N SER A 127 12.29 -2.90 -0.49
CA SER A 127 11.98 -2.29 0.81
C SER A 127 11.08 -3.22 1.63
N LYS A 128 11.30 -3.28 2.96
CA LYS A 128 10.41 -4.01 3.88
C LYS A 128 8.95 -3.55 3.76
N GLN A 129 8.72 -2.34 3.26
CA GLN A 129 7.37 -1.80 3.02
C GLN A 129 6.63 -2.56 1.91
N LEU A 130 7.33 -3.10 0.90
CA LEU A 130 6.74 -3.90 -0.17
C LEU A 130 6.29 -5.31 0.27
N LYS A 131 6.64 -5.73 1.49
CA LYS A 131 6.09 -6.94 2.12
C LYS A 131 4.69 -6.72 2.72
N ARG A 132 4.23 -5.48 2.75
CA ARG A 132 2.86 -5.15 3.18
C ARG A 132 1.89 -5.43 2.04
N LEU A 133 0.62 -5.55 2.41
CA LEU A 133 -0.47 -5.65 1.44
C LEU A 133 -0.44 -4.44 0.49
N ARG A 134 -0.28 -4.69 -0.79
CA ARG A 134 -0.15 -3.65 -1.83
C ARG A 134 -1.53 -3.22 -2.27
N MET A 135 -1.85 -1.96 -2.06
CA MET A 135 -3.16 -1.38 -2.38
C MET A 135 -3.01 -0.15 -3.27
N ALA A 136 -3.96 0.03 -4.17
CA ALA A 136 -4.15 1.27 -4.90
C ALA A 136 -5.58 1.77 -4.73
N VAL A 137 -5.78 3.07 -4.85
CA VAL A 137 -7.12 3.67 -4.96
C VAL A 137 -7.32 4.10 -6.40
N SER A 138 -8.35 3.58 -7.05
CA SER A 138 -8.73 4.02 -8.41
C SER A 138 -9.51 5.33 -8.34
N ASN A 139 -9.71 5.95 -9.49
CA ASN A 139 -10.59 7.11 -9.59
C ASN A 139 -12.00 6.75 -9.10
N PHE A 140 -12.53 7.58 -8.20
CA PHE A 140 -13.89 7.45 -7.75
C PHE A 140 -14.84 8.00 -8.83
N TYR A 141 -15.80 7.19 -9.17
CA TYR A 141 -16.85 7.56 -10.11
C TYR A 141 -17.94 8.38 -9.42
N ILE A 142 -18.76 9.04 -10.18
CA ILE A 142 -19.98 9.72 -9.72
C ILE A 142 -21.20 9.06 -10.35
N SER A 143 -22.32 9.06 -9.61
CA SER A 143 -23.59 8.55 -10.15
C SER A 143 -24.06 9.37 -11.36
N LYS A 144 -24.91 8.76 -12.18
CA LYS A 144 -25.46 9.43 -13.39
C LYS A 144 -26.16 10.75 -13.04
N ASP A 145 -26.86 10.79 -11.89
CA ASP A 145 -27.58 11.98 -11.42
C ASP A 145 -26.66 13.17 -11.09
N LEU A 146 -25.41 12.87 -10.72
CA LEU A 146 -24.38 13.85 -10.41
C LEU A 146 -23.45 14.17 -11.59
N SER A 147 -23.59 13.48 -12.72
CA SER A 147 -22.61 13.50 -13.84
C SER A 147 -22.25 14.88 -14.36
N LYS A 148 -23.22 15.82 -14.36
CA LYS A 148 -23.02 17.20 -14.80
C LYS A 148 -22.46 18.14 -13.71
N SER A 149 -22.30 17.64 -12.47
CA SER A 149 -21.85 18.46 -11.33
C SER A 149 -20.33 18.51 -11.23
N LYS A 150 -19.74 19.64 -11.60
CA LYS A 150 -18.31 19.92 -11.38
C LYS A 150 -17.91 19.80 -9.90
N THR A 151 -18.82 20.20 -8.99
CA THR A 151 -18.61 20.10 -7.55
C THR A 151 -18.55 18.65 -7.08
N ALA A 152 -19.40 17.75 -7.60
CA ALA A 152 -19.40 16.34 -7.27
C ALA A 152 -18.13 15.65 -7.79
N ASN A 153 -17.70 15.94 -9.02
CA ASN A 153 -16.44 15.44 -9.57
C ASN A 153 -15.24 15.85 -8.70
N LYS A 154 -15.15 17.13 -8.36
CA LYS A 154 -14.08 17.61 -7.48
C LYS A 154 -14.16 16.98 -6.09
N PHE A 155 -15.35 16.81 -5.54
CA PHE A 155 -15.55 16.18 -4.24
C PHE A 155 -15.07 14.72 -4.24
N ALA A 156 -15.45 13.93 -5.27
CA ALA A 156 -15.03 12.55 -5.41
C ALA A 156 -13.51 12.42 -5.52
N PHE A 157 -12.87 13.25 -6.36
CA PHE A 157 -11.42 13.32 -6.49
C PHE A 157 -10.73 13.68 -5.15
N ASP A 158 -11.20 14.73 -4.49
CA ASP A 158 -10.63 15.20 -3.22
C ASP A 158 -10.81 14.17 -2.08
N VAL A 159 -11.89 13.36 -2.08
CA VAL A 159 -12.10 12.26 -1.12
C VAL A 159 -11.12 11.14 -1.40
N GLN A 160 -10.94 10.76 -2.66
CA GLN A 160 -9.98 9.75 -3.09
C GLN A 160 -8.56 10.11 -2.67
N ASP A 161 -8.12 11.32 -2.99
CA ASP A 161 -6.79 11.83 -2.65
C ASP A 161 -6.57 11.81 -1.12
N LYS A 162 -7.56 12.29 -0.37
CA LYS A 162 -7.51 12.25 1.09
C LYS A 162 -7.50 10.83 1.66
N LEU A 163 -8.17 9.88 1.03
CA LEU A 163 -8.16 8.48 1.42
C LEU A 163 -6.77 7.86 1.21
N ILE A 164 -6.12 8.15 0.08
CA ILE A 164 -4.73 7.74 -0.19
C ILE A 164 -3.79 8.26 0.91
N ASP A 165 -3.88 9.55 1.24
CA ASP A 165 -3.12 10.17 2.32
C ASP A 165 -3.28 9.42 3.65
N LEU A 166 -4.54 9.19 4.05
CA LEU A 166 -4.87 8.56 5.32
C LEU A 166 -4.34 7.13 5.40
N LEU A 167 -4.56 6.33 4.35
CA LEU A 167 -4.10 4.94 4.31
C LEU A 167 -2.57 4.84 4.28
N THR A 168 -1.90 5.73 3.53
CA THR A 168 -0.43 5.81 3.48
C THR A 168 0.16 6.12 4.86
N GLN A 169 -0.41 7.09 5.57
CA GLN A 169 0.05 7.49 6.90
C GLN A 169 -0.06 6.38 7.95
N THR A 170 -0.97 5.41 7.76
CA THR A 170 -1.10 4.28 8.68
C THR A 170 0.09 3.34 8.64
N ARG A 171 0.83 3.32 7.53
CA ARG A 171 1.95 2.39 7.27
C ARG A 171 1.55 0.91 7.33
N LYS A 172 0.27 0.61 7.26
CA LYS A 172 -0.24 -0.78 7.24
C LYS A 172 -0.24 -1.36 5.82
N PHE A 173 -0.34 -0.49 4.83
CA PHE A 173 -0.38 -0.83 3.41
C PHE A 173 0.88 -0.34 2.69
N ALA A 174 1.25 -1.00 1.62
CA ALA A 174 2.11 -0.46 0.58
C ALA A 174 1.19 0.20 -0.45
N MET A 175 0.93 1.50 -0.26
CA MET A 175 0.09 2.26 -1.19
C MET A 175 0.84 2.48 -2.50
N LEU A 176 0.23 2.04 -3.61
CA LEU A 176 0.76 2.23 -4.96
C LEU A 176 0.01 3.37 -5.64
N ASP A 177 0.77 4.33 -6.15
CA ASP A 177 0.21 5.44 -6.89
C ASP A 177 -0.20 4.98 -8.30
N ARG A 178 -1.43 5.30 -8.67
CA ARG A 178 -2.02 5.05 -9.98
C ARG A 178 -2.54 6.34 -10.65
N GLN A 179 -2.38 7.48 -10.00
CA GLN A 179 -2.85 8.77 -10.53
C GLN A 179 -1.84 9.37 -11.51
N PHE A 180 -0.53 9.28 -11.20
CA PHE A 180 0.56 9.90 -11.95
C PHE A 180 1.33 8.90 -12.80
N LEU A 181 0.63 7.96 -13.44
CA LEU A 181 1.25 6.91 -14.27
C LEU A 181 2.10 7.45 -15.42
N LYS A 182 1.71 8.60 -16.02
CA LYS A 182 2.48 9.23 -17.09
C LYS A 182 3.82 9.77 -16.60
N ASP A 183 3.83 10.36 -15.40
CA ASP A 183 5.06 10.90 -14.80
C ASP A 183 5.97 9.77 -14.33
N GLN A 184 5.39 8.71 -13.76
CA GLN A 184 6.14 7.47 -13.46
C GLN A 184 6.73 6.85 -14.74
N GLN A 185 6.02 6.87 -15.88
CA GLN A 185 6.53 6.34 -17.14
C GLN A 185 7.68 7.19 -17.69
N LYS A 186 7.63 8.50 -17.56
CA LYS A 186 8.75 9.38 -17.90
C LYS A 186 10.00 9.06 -17.08
N GLU A 187 9.84 8.87 -15.78
CA GLU A 187 10.92 8.48 -14.88
C GLU A 187 11.50 7.12 -15.27
N LEU A 188 10.64 6.13 -15.56
CA LEU A 188 11.08 4.82 -16.05
C LEU A 188 11.82 4.91 -17.39
N ASN A 189 11.39 5.79 -18.29
CA ASN A 189 12.09 6.03 -19.56
C ASN A 189 13.46 6.68 -19.34
N PHE A 190 13.59 7.58 -18.37
CA PHE A 190 14.88 8.13 -17.95
C PHE A 190 15.80 7.02 -17.40
N ILE A 191 15.28 6.13 -16.56
CA ILE A 191 16.05 4.99 -16.04
C ILE A 191 16.55 4.06 -17.16
N ASN A 192 15.91 4.03 -18.31
CA ASN A 192 16.36 3.27 -19.49
C ASN A 192 17.44 4.00 -20.33
N SER A 193 17.80 5.24 -19.96
CA SER A 193 18.85 5.98 -20.69
C SER A 193 20.25 5.43 -20.43
N PRO A 194 21.24 5.70 -21.31
CA PRO A 194 22.60 5.12 -21.22
C PRO A 194 23.35 5.45 -19.92
N ASP A 195 23.08 6.59 -19.32
CA ASP A 195 23.88 7.15 -18.21
C ASP A 195 23.34 6.83 -16.82
N VAL A 196 22.43 5.86 -16.70
CA VAL A 196 21.77 5.56 -15.43
C VAL A 196 22.55 4.52 -14.60
N PRO A 197 22.69 4.74 -13.27
CA PRO A 197 23.37 3.80 -12.37
C PRO A 197 22.72 2.41 -12.34
N THR A 198 23.51 1.39 -12.04
CA THR A 198 23.08 -0.03 -11.94
C THR A 198 21.92 -0.22 -10.96
N GLU A 199 21.90 0.55 -9.87
CA GLU A 199 20.84 0.53 -8.87
C GLU A 199 19.47 0.84 -9.48
N GLU A 200 19.41 1.80 -10.37
CA GLU A 200 18.18 2.22 -11.03
C GLU A 200 17.70 1.18 -12.04
N MET A 201 18.64 0.58 -12.80
CA MET A 201 18.33 -0.52 -13.72
C MET A 201 17.74 -1.74 -12.98
N ALA A 202 18.33 -2.14 -11.85
CA ALA A 202 17.84 -3.25 -11.04
C ALA A 202 16.44 -2.98 -10.45
N ARG A 203 16.00 -1.72 -10.34
CA ARG A 203 14.63 -1.34 -9.90
C ARG A 203 13.56 -1.68 -10.94
N LEU A 204 13.88 -1.69 -12.22
CA LEU A 204 12.91 -1.99 -13.29
C LEU A 204 12.28 -3.38 -13.13
N GLY A 205 13.09 -4.38 -12.80
CA GLY A 205 12.62 -5.74 -12.57
C GLY A 205 11.72 -5.91 -11.34
N ASN A 206 11.64 -4.90 -10.50
CA ASN A 206 10.89 -4.93 -9.24
C ASN A 206 9.57 -4.15 -9.28
N LYS A 207 9.04 -3.85 -10.47
CA LYS A 207 7.74 -3.17 -10.61
C LYS A 207 6.64 -3.99 -9.92
N ALA A 208 6.14 -3.49 -8.80
CA ALA A 208 5.16 -4.19 -7.99
C ALA A 208 3.75 -4.06 -8.57
N GLY A 209 3.06 -5.18 -8.77
CA GLY A 209 1.63 -5.18 -9.03
C GLY A 209 0.83 -4.83 -7.76
N THR A 210 -0.41 -4.40 -7.92
CA THR A 210 -1.37 -4.18 -6.85
C THR A 210 -1.99 -5.52 -6.46
N ASP A 211 -2.10 -5.83 -5.16
CA ASP A 211 -2.85 -7.01 -4.69
C ASP A 211 -4.34 -6.67 -4.66
N TYR A 212 -4.67 -5.46 -4.16
CA TYR A 212 -6.04 -4.99 -4.01
C TYR A 212 -6.21 -3.58 -4.55
N ILE A 213 -7.36 -3.31 -5.15
CA ILE A 213 -7.77 -1.98 -5.58
C ILE A 213 -9.02 -1.52 -4.82
N ILE A 214 -9.00 -0.29 -4.34
CA ILE A 214 -10.18 0.38 -3.78
C ILE A 214 -10.81 1.19 -4.90
N THR A 215 -12.07 0.92 -5.21
CA THR A 215 -12.89 1.69 -6.15
C THR A 215 -14.12 2.22 -5.44
N GLY A 216 -14.70 3.30 -5.92
CA GLY A 216 -15.88 3.89 -5.30
C GLY A 216 -16.76 4.67 -6.26
N VAL A 217 -18.00 4.86 -5.83
CA VAL A 217 -19.00 5.67 -6.54
C VAL A 217 -19.63 6.65 -5.55
N LEU A 218 -19.49 7.94 -5.80
CA LEU A 218 -20.24 8.98 -5.09
C LEU A 218 -21.70 8.92 -5.55
N LYS A 219 -22.57 8.43 -4.67
CA LYS A 219 -23.99 8.22 -4.95
C LYS A 219 -24.80 9.48 -4.76
N ASP A 220 -24.47 10.26 -3.73
CA ASP A 220 -25.18 11.48 -3.38
C ASP A 220 -24.25 12.59 -2.88
N LEU A 221 -24.52 13.81 -3.26
CA LEU A 221 -23.90 15.03 -2.72
C LEU A 221 -24.92 16.14 -2.76
N LYS A 222 -25.48 16.48 -1.60
CA LYS A 222 -26.55 17.48 -1.48
C LYS A 222 -26.18 18.58 -0.52
N LYS A 223 -26.65 19.79 -0.86
CA LYS A 223 -26.67 20.97 0.01
C LYS A 223 -28.12 21.42 0.12
N VAL A 224 -28.70 21.29 1.30
CA VAL A 224 -30.07 21.73 1.61
C VAL A 224 -29.98 22.90 2.57
N THR A 225 -30.55 24.05 2.21
CA THR A 225 -30.62 25.26 3.06
C THR A 225 -32.07 25.48 3.43
N ASN A 226 -32.38 25.29 4.70
CA ASN A 226 -33.69 25.62 5.27
C ASN A 226 -33.64 27.03 5.86
N THR A 227 -34.55 27.87 5.43
CA THR A 227 -34.71 29.24 5.93
C THR A 227 -35.96 29.31 6.79
N LYS A 228 -35.79 29.71 8.05
CA LYS A 228 -36.91 29.95 8.99
C LYS A 228 -36.91 31.41 9.41
N LYS A 229 -38.01 32.09 9.14
CA LYS A 229 -38.24 33.47 9.62
C LYS A 229 -39.02 33.42 10.92
N MET A 230 -38.50 34.03 11.97
CA MET A 230 -39.24 34.18 13.23
C MET A 230 -40.32 35.26 13.08
N GLN A 231 -41.53 34.88 13.36
CA GLN A 231 -42.68 35.83 13.24
C GLN A 231 -42.60 36.99 14.25
N SER A 232 -42.07 36.71 15.45
CA SER A 232 -41.98 37.71 16.53
C SER A 232 -40.88 38.76 16.32
N THR A 233 -39.79 38.47 15.66
CA THR A 233 -38.63 39.35 15.54
C THR A 233 -38.22 39.65 14.10
N GLY A 234 -38.86 39.02 13.11
CA GLY A 234 -38.48 39.12 11.70
C GLY A 234 -37.12 38.50 11.35
N LYS A 235 -36.38 38.00 12.34
CA LYS A 235 -35.05 37.39 12.12
C LYS A 235 -35.13 36.15 11.28
N VAL A 236 -34.24 36.07 10.30
CA VAL A 236 -34.13 34.93 9.37
C VAL A 236 -32.99 34.03 9.80
N PHE A 237 -33.32 32.78 10.16
CA PHE A 237 -32.34 31.74 10.46
C PHE A 237 -32.14 30.84 9.23
N LYS A 238 -30.91 30.71 8.78
CA LYS A 238 -30.54 29.80 7.71
C LYS A 238 -29.79 28.60 8.31
N ASN A 239 -30.34 27.40 8.15
CA ASN A 239 -29.66 26.16 8.52
C ASN A 239 -29.31 25.38 7.24
N THR A 240 -28.02 25.21 7.00
CA THR A 240 -27.54 24.50 5.81
C THR A 240 -27.04 23.12 6.22
N LYS A 241 -27.64 22.10 5.65
CA LYS A 241 -27.27 20.70 5.79
C LYS A 241 -26.53 20.25 4.55
N PHE A 242 -25.39 19.61 4.75
CA PHE A 242 -24.62 18.98 3.68
C PHE A 242 -24.66 17.46 3.90
N THR A 243 -24.91 16.72 2.84
CA THR A 243 -24.93 15.25 2.86
C THR A 243 -24.04 14.70 1.74
N ALA A 244 -23.37 13.59 1.99
CA ALA A 244 -22.68 12.83 0.97
C ALA A 244 -22.81 11.32 1.25
N GLU A 245 -22.92 10.54 0.19
CA GLU A 245 -22.95 9.10 0.22
C GLU A 245 -21.95 8.53 -0.76
N LEU A 246 -20.97 7.77 -0.24
CA LEU A 246 -19.93 7.10 -1.01
C LEU A 246 -20.06 5.58 -0.82
N ASN A 247 -20.39 4.88 -1.89
CA ASN A 247 -20.27 3.43 -1.95
C ASN A 247 -18.87 3.07 -2.44
N TYR A 248 -18.19 2.12 -1.78
CA TYR A 248 -16.85 1.69 -2.17
C TYR A 248 -16.66 0.19 -2.00
N ARG A 249 -15.69 -0.34 -2.74
CA ARG A 249 -15.37 -1.76 -2.77
C ARG A 249 -13.86 -1.95 -2.76
N ILE A 250 -13.43 -3.05 -2.16
CA ILE A 250 -12.06 -3.55 -2.23
C ILE A 250 -12.11 -4.82 -3.09
N ILE A 251 -11.39 -4.79 -4.20
CA ILE A 251 -11.38 -5.85 -5.20
C ILE A 251 -9.99 -6.48 -5.20
N ASP A 252 -9.93 -7.79 -5.14
CA ASP A 252 -8.75 -8.60 -5.36
C ASP A 252 -8.43 -8.62 -6.85
N ILE A 253 -7.25 -8.14 -7.23
CA ILE A 253 -6.89 -7.98 -8.65
C ILE A 253 -6.65 -9.34 -9.31
N ALA A 254 -6.13 -10.32 -8.58
CA ALA A 254 -5.82 -11.63 -9.13
C ALA A 254 -7.09 -12.43 -9.49
N THR A 255 -8.14 -12.29 -8.68
CA THR A 255 -9.39 -13.06 -8.83
C THR A 255 -10.58 -12.24 -9.30
N SER A 256 -10.44 -10.91 -9.35
CA SER A 256 -11.53 -9.93 -9.61
C SER A 256 -12.69 -10.02 -8.59
N GLN A 257 -12.49 -10.69 -7.45
CA GLN A 257 -13.50 -10.83 -6.42
C GLN A 257 -13.61 -9.57 -5.56
N VAL A 258 -14.84 -9.20 -5.22
CA VAL A 258 -15.11 -8.16 -4.22
C VAL A 258 -14.88 -8.76 -2.84
N LYS A 259 -13.79 -8.39 -2.18
CA LYS A 259 -13.45 -8.85 -0.81
C LYS A 259 -14.13 -8.05 0.28
N PHE A 260 -14.49 -6.79 -0.01
CA PHE A 260 -15.17 -5.91 0.93
C PHE A 260 -15.98 -4.87 0.19
N SER A 261 -17.17 -4.54 0.66
CA SER A 261 -18.01 -3.47 0.15
C SER A 261 -18.75 -2.81 1.31
N ASP A 262 -18.81 -1.48 1.30
CA ASP A 262 -19.55 -0.71 2.31
C ASP A 262 -19.96 0.65 1.74
N THR A 263 -20.86 1.33 2.45
CA THR A 263 -21.35 2.66 2.12
C THR A 263 -21.11 3.63 3.26
N THR A 264 -20.34 4.68 2.99
CA THR A 264 -20.16 5.78 3.93
C THR A 264 -21.16 6.89 3.65
N SER A 265 -22.16 7.05 4.54
CA SER A 265 -23.12 8.16 4.51
C SER A 265 -22.82 9.14 5.63
N ILE A 266 -22.60 10.41 5.30
CA ILE A 266 -22.31 11.48 6.26
C ILE A 266 -23.25 12.65 6.03
N SER A 267 -23.76 13.18 7.14
CA SER A 267 -24.58 14.40 7.16
C SER A 267 -24.03 15.36 8.20
N ILE A 268 -23.90 16.64 7.84
CA ILE A 268 -23.48 17.71 8.74
C ILE A 268 -24.41 18.90 8.64
N SER A 269 -24.78 19.47 9.79
CA SER A 269 -25.61 20.69 9.87
C SER A 269 -24.80 21.97 10.07
N SER A 270 -23.49 21.84 10.26
CA SER A 270 -22.56 22.98 10.42
C SER A 270 -21.25 22.71 9.69
N GLY A 271 -20.70 23.74 9.07
CA GLY A 271 -19.45 23.66 8.32
C GLY A 271 -19.65 23.83 6.82
N ASN A 272 -18.77 23.25 6.05
CA ASN A 272 -18.73 23.38 4.59
C ASN A 272 -18.41 22.03 3.91
N VAL A 273 -18.40 22.04 2.58
CA VAL A 273 -18.09 20.86 1.75
C VAL A 273 -16.71 20.28 2.09
N LYS A 274 -15.71 21.11 2.46
CA LYS A 274 -14.37 20.65 2.87
C LYS A 274 -14.43 19.81 4.16
N LYS A 275 -15.25 20.22 5.15
CA LYS A 275 -15.47 19.45 6.38
C LYS A 275 -16.15 18.10 6.08
N LEU A 276 -17.19 18.12 5.23
CA LEU A 276 -17.90 16.91 4.80
C LEU A 276 -16.95 15.93 4.11
N ARG A 277 -16.17 16.41 3.15
CA ARG A 277 -15.14 15.61 2.45
C ARG A 277 -14.19 14.88 3.42
N ASN A 278 -13.64 15.64 4.37
CA ASN A 278 -12.70 15.08 5.34
C ASN A 278 -13.37 14.02 6.22
N LEU A 279 -14.62 14.19 6.60
CA LEU A 279 -15.38 13.22 7.38
C LEU A 279 -15.66 11.95 6.57
N VAL A 280 -16.05 12.06 5.30
CA VAL A 280 -16.25 10.91 4.42
C VAL A 280 -14.95 10.13 4.26
N ALA A 281 -13.84 10.78 3.91
CA ALA A 281 -12.55 10.12 3.74
C ALA A 281 -12.06 9.46 5.04
N ASN A 282 -12.16 10.15 6.19
CA ASN A 282 -11.76 9.60 7.48
C ASN A 282 -12.59 8.37 7.85
N LYS A 283 -13.92 8.43 7.66
CA LYS A 283 -14.81 7.31 8.00
C LYS A 283 -14.55 6.11 7.11
N THR A 284 -14.37 6.34 5.81
CA THR A 284 -14.01 5.28 4.85
C THR A 284 -12.66 4.63 5.21
N ALA A 285 -11.63 5.43 5.48
CA ALA A 285 -10.32 4.92 5.91
C ALA A 285 -10.40 4.13 7.21
N GLU A 286 -11.14 4.64 8.20
CA GLU A 286 -11.36 3.96 9.49
C GLU A 286 -12.04 2.59 9.31
N THR A 287 -13.07 2.54 8.47
CA THR A 287 -13.78 1.29 8.20
C THR A 287 -12.90 0.26 7.51
N ILE A 288 -12.14 0.66 6.48
CA ILE A 288 -11.18 -0.20 5.78
C ILE A 288 -10.11 -0.73 6.74
N LEU A 289 -9.52 0.15 7.55
CA LEU A 289 -8.50 -0.23 8.54
C LEU A 289 -9.04 -1.22 9.56
N ASN A 290 -10.22 -0.96 10.11
CA ASN A 290 -10.83 -1.83 11.12
C ASN A 290 -11.22 -3.20 10.57
N ALA A 291 -11.56 -3.27 9.27
CA ALA A 291 -11.88 -4.54 8.61
C ALA A 291 -10.62 -5.38 8.36
N ILE A 292 -9.52 -4.76 7.88
CA ILE A 292 -8.32 -5.48 7.46
C ILE A 292 -7.28 -5.58 8.59
N TYR A 293 -7.05 -4.48 9.32
CA TYR A 293 -6.04 -4.36 10.37
C TYR A 293 -6.65 -3.78 11.65
N PRO A 294 -7.37 -4.57 12.44
CA PRO A 294 -7.84 -4.12 13.74
C PRO A 294 -6.66 -3.68 14.62
N ILE A 295 -6.89 -2.69 15.47
CA ILE A 295 -5.85 -2.15 16.34
C ILE A 295 -5.46 -3.21 17.38
N ARG A 296 -4.27 -3.77 17.26
CA ARG A 296 -3.75 -4.76 18.20
C ARG A 296 -3.19 -4.10 19.46
N VAL A 297 -3.41 -4.75 20.59
CA VAL A 297 -2.66 -4.51 21.82
C VAL A 297 -1.32 -5.21 21.65
N ILE A 298 -0.21 -4.46 21.75
CA ILE A 298 1.15 -4.97 21.58
C ILE A 298 1.91 -5.11 22.89
N ASP A 299 1.48 -4.39 23.90
CA ASP A 299 2.07 -4.46 25.23
C ASP A 299 1.04 -4.07 26.29
N ILE A 300 1.19 -4.65 27.48
CA ILE A 300 0.32 -4.43 28.63
C ILE A 300 1.17 -4.20 29.86
N ASN A 301 1.07 -3.01 30.44
CA ASN A 301 1.74 -2.66 31.68
C ASN A 301 0.70 -2.16 32.69
N LYS A 302 0.37 -2.98 33.68
CA LYS A 302 -0.71 -2.72 34.65
C LYS A 302 -2.02 -2.38 33.92
N GLN A 303 -2.53 -1.15 34.10
CA GLN A 303 -3.76 -0.68 33.46
C GLN A 303 -3.52 0.07 32.13
N LEU A 304 -2.27 0.14 31.66
CA LEU A 304 -1.90 0.82 30.43
C LEU A 304 -1.65 -0.19 29.33
N LEU A 305 -2.27 0.02 28.19
CA LEU A 305 -2.13 -0.78 26.99
C LEU A 305 -1.37 0.03 25.93
N THR A 306 -0.37 -0.57 25.31
CA THR A 306 0.26 -0.02 24.12
C THR A 306 -0.41 -0.60 22.88
N LEU A 307 -0.90 0.28 22.02
CA LEU A 307 -1.64 -0.06 20.81
C LEU A 307 -0.76 0.11 19.57
N GLY A 308 -0.83 -0.84 18.66
CA GLY A 308 -0.03 -0.86 17.42
C GLY A 308 -0.50 0.10 16.33
N GLN A 309 -1.21 1.16 16.70
CA GLN A 309 -1.61 2.26 15.81
C GLN A 309 -1.52 3.60 16.51
N GLY A 310 -1.24 4.64 15.72
CA GLY A 310 -1.14 6.02 16.19
C GLY A 310 -1.45 7.01 15.08
N GLY A 311 -0.89 8.21 15.17
CA GLY A 311 -1.08 9.27 14.17
C GLY A 311 -2.53 9.72 14.08
N LYS A 312 -3.01 9.96 12.87
CA LYS A 312 -4.39 10.45 12.63
C LYS A 312 -5.45 9.36 12.69
N SER A 313 -5.08 8.08 12.73
CA SER A 313 -6.01 6.96 12.79
C SER A 313 -6.60 6.71 14.19
N VAL A 314 -5.97 7.27 15.23
CA VAL A 314 -6.40 7.17 16.62
C VAL A 314 -6.51 8.58 17.19
N LYS A 315 -7.58 8.86 17.93
CA LYS A 315 -7.79 10.17 18.57
C LYS A 315 -7.56 10.07 20.07
N LYS A 316 -6.85 11.04 20.63
CA LYS A 316 -6.72 11.22 22.08
C LYS A 316 -8.12 11.34 22.71
N ASP A 317 -8.30 10.82 23.89
CA ASP A 317 -9.55 10.78 24.66
C ASP A 317 -10.67 9.92 24.07
N ALA A 318 -10.49 9.33 22.87
CA ALA A 318 -11.46 8.40 22.32
C ALA A 318 -11.55 7.11 23.14
N LYS A 319 -12.75 6.55 23.22
CA LYS A 319 -13.01 5.28 23.91
C LYS A 319 -13.15 4.15 22.89
N TYR A 320 -12.61 2.98 23.25
CA TYR A 320 -12.66 1.77 22.44
C TYR A 320 -13.09 0.59 23.32
N ASN A 321 -13.74 -0.40 22.72
CA ASN A 321 -13.95 -1.69 23.35
C ASN A 321 -12.62 -2.47 23.34
N LEU A 322 -12.25 -3.05 24.47
CA LEU A 322 -11.20 -4.04 24.58
C LEU A 322 -11.80 -5.41 24.24
N VAL A 323 -11.25 -6.06 23.24
CA VAL A 323 -11.78 -7.31 22.70
C VAL A 323 -10.72 -8.40 22.80
N LYS A 324 -11.09 -9.50 23.43
CA LYS A 324 -10.32 -10.75 23.47
C LYS A 324 -10.57 -11.54 22.19
N LEU A 325 -9.50 -11.98 21.53
CA LEU A 325 -9.59 -12.85 20.36
C LEU A 325 -9.59 -14.32 20.82
N GLY A 326 -10.68 -15.01 20.57
CA GLY A 326 -10.84 -16.43 20.78
C GLY A 326 -10.36 -17.27 19.59
N ASP A 327 -10.95 -18.43 19.38
CA ASP A 327 -10.58 -19.39 18.34
C ASP A 327 -10.89 -18.89 16.93
N ARG A 328 -10.18 -19.45 15.96
CA ARG A 328 -10.45 -19.19 14.55
C ARG A 328 -11.72 -19.94 14.12
N MET A 329 -12.64 -19.20 13.55
CA MET A 329 -13.89 -19.73 13.02
C MET A 329 -13.73 -20.05 11.54
N ILE A 330 -14.21 -21.21 11.13
CA ILE A 330 -14.22 -21.68 9.74
C ILE A 330 -15.69 -21.83 9.32
N ASP A 331 -16.04 -21.29 8.16
CA ASP A 331 -17.35 -21.49 7.56
C ASP A 331 -17.54 -22.98 7.20
N PRO A 332 -18.58 -23.65 7.67
CA PRO A 332 -18.80 -25.07 7.43
C PRO A 332 -19.07 -25.38 5.95
N TYR A 333 -19.61 -24.42 5.19
CA TYR A 333 -19.97 -24.60 3.77
C TYR A 333 -18.80 -24.28 2.83
N THR A 334 -18.22 -23.08 2.99
CA THR A 334 -17.17 -22.58 2.10
C THR A 334 -15.77 -23.01 2.51
N LYS A 335 -15.60 -23.54 3.74
CA LYS A 335 -14.30 -23.83 4.38
C LYS A 335 -13.36 -22.62 4.49
N GLU A 336 -13.87 -21.42 4.26
CA GLU A 336 -13.12 -20.20 4.43
C GLU A 336 -13.07 -19.73 5.88
N SER A 337 -12.06 -18.96 6.22
CA SER A 337 -11.93 -18.37 7.55
C SER A 337 -12.89 -17.20 7.73
N LEU A 338 -13.78 -17.31 8.70
CA LEU A 338 -14.64 -16.20 9.15
C LEU A 338 -13.93 -15.22 10.10
N GLY A 339 -12.64 -15.47 10.39
CA GLY A 339 -11.88 -14.71 11.38
C GLY A 339 -11.80 -15.43 12.72
N ARG A 340 -11.53 -14.67 13.78
CA ARG A 340 -11.50 -15.18 15.17
C ARG A 340 -12.73 -14.69 15.92
N LYS A 341 -13.18 -15.50 16.86
CA LYS A 341 -14.24 -15.08 17.80
C LYS A 341 -13.81 -13.84 18.56
N GLU A 342 -14.69 -12.86 18.70
CA GLU A 342 -14.44 -11.58 19.36
C GLU A 342 -15.32 -11.44 20.60
N ASP A 343 -14.71 -11.45 21.79
CA ASP A 343 -15.42 -11.26 23.06
C ASP A 343 -15.04 -9.90 23.66
N ILE A 344 -16.04 -9.01 23.87
CA ILE A 344 -15.82 -7.71 24.49
C ILE A 344 -15.59 -7.90 25.99
N VAL A 345 -14.38 -7.62 26.45
CA VAL A 345 -13.97 -7.84 27.85
C VAL A 345 -13.75 -6.55 28.63
N GLY A 346 -13.88 -5.40 27.99
CA GLY A 346 -13.71 -4.13 28.65
C GLY A 346 -13.81 -2.91 27.75
N THR A 347 -13.49 -1.76 28.32
CA THR A 347 -13.41 -0.47 27.63
C THR A 347 -12.10 0.23 27.99
N VAL A 348 -11.46 0.82 27.00
CA VAL A 348 -10.23 1.58 27.16
C VAL A 348 -10.41 3.02 26.64
N LYS A 349 -9.65 3.95 27.21
CA LYS A 349 -9.60 5.35 26.78
C LYS A 349 -8.18 5.66 26.30
N ILE A 350 -8.04 6.26 25.13
CA ILE A 350 -6.73 6.69 24.61
C ILE A 350 -6.20 7.85 25.44
N THR A 351 -5.01 7.69 26.01
CA THR A 351 -4.35 8.71 26.84
C THR A 351 -3.30 9.49 26.07
N ASN A 352 -2.54 8.80 25.19
CA ASN A 352 -1.50 9.41 24.39
C ASN A 352 -1.46 8.84 22.99
N VAL A 353 -1.13 9.68 21.99
CA VAL A 353 -1.03 9.29 20.58
C VAL A 353 0.32 9.73 20.04
N GLN A 354 1.15 8.77 19.65
CA GLN A 354 2.40 8.97 18.95
C GLN A 354 2.22 8.71 17.44
N SER A 355 3.24 8.94 16.64
CA SER A 355 3.15 8.78 15.17
C SER A 355 2.82 7.35 14.71
N LYS A 356 3.28 6.32 15.43
CA LYS A 356 3.15 4.90 15.05
C LYS A 356 2.36 4.05 16.04
N MET A 357 2.24 4.50 17.28
CA MET A 357 1.60 3.80 18.38
C MET A 357 0.77 4.75 19.23
N SER A 358 -0.06 4.22 20.09
CA SER A 358 -0.80 5.00 21.08
C SER A 358 -0.88 4.24 22.39
N THR A 359 -1.12 4.95 23.49
CA THR A 359 -1.32 4.36 24.81
C THR A 359 -2.78 4.55 25.20
N ALA A 360 -3.38 3.51 25.76
CA ALA A 360 -4.73 3.52 26.27
C ALA A 360 -4.76 3.07 27.73
N LYS A 361 -5.63 3.67 28.53
CA LYS A 361 -5.91 3.25 29.90
C LYS A 361 -7.20 2.42 29.94
N ILE A 362 -7.17 1.30 30.63
CA ILE A 362 -8.36 0.50 30.90
C ILE A 362 -9.28 1.30 31.83
N ILE A 363 -10.54 1.54 31.40
CA ILE A 363 -11.55 2.24 32.19
C ILE A 363 -12.44 1.23 32.91
N LYS A 364 -12.83 0.16 32.17
CA LYS A 364 -13.71 -0.90 32.66
C LYS A 364 -13.22 -2.22 32.10
N THR A 365 -13.17 -3.27 32.92
CA THR A 365 -12.83 -4.61 32.46
C THR A 365 -13.60 -5.66 33.26
N GLN A 366 -13.91 -6.76 32.62
CA GLN A 366 -14.46 -7.98 33.23
C GLN A 366 -13.34 -8.94 33.66
N ILE A 367 -12.09 -8.66 33.28
CA ILE A 367 -10.94 -9.50 33.58
C ILE A 367 -10.50 -9.23 35.01
N LYS A 368 -10.47 -10.28 35.84
CA LYS A 368 -10.16 -10.16 37.26
C LYS A 368 -8.68 -10.00 37.57
N LYS A 369 -7.80 -10.63 36.76
CA LYS A 369 -6.35 -10.58 36.92
C LYS A 369 -5.70 -10.05 35.66
N ILE A 370 -4.79 -9.06 35.81
CA ILE A 370 -4.10 -8.44 34.67
C ILE A 370 -3.15 -9.44 33.99
N GLU A 371 -2.64 -10.43 34.74
CA GLU A 371 -1.81 -11.51 34.20
C GLU A 371 -2.55 -12.34 33.17
N GLU A 372 -3.86 -12.46 33.26
CA GLU A 372 -4.69 -13.14 32.25
C GLU A 372 -4.68 -12.41 30.91
N LEU A 373 -4.42 -11.09 30.90
CA LEU A 373 -4.29 -10.30 29.68
C LEU A 373 -3.07 -10.71 28.85
N LEU A 374 -2.00 -11.21 29.47
CA LEU A 374 -0.75 -11.60 28.79
C LEU A 374 -0.89 -12.94 28.03
N GLN A 375 -1.90 -13.76 28.36
CA GLN A 375 -2.08 -15.10 27.80
C GLN A 375 -2.85 -15.10 26.47
N TYR A 376 -3.49 -14.00 26.10
CA TYR A 376 -4.38 -13.94 24.94
C TYR A 376 -4.08 -12.76 24.04
N ASP A 377 -4.45 -12.89 22.77
CA ASP A 377 -4.42 -11.79 21.79
C ASP A 377 -5.58 -10.81 22.03
N TYR A 378 -5.26 -9.54 22.14
CA TYR A 378 -6.25 -8.48 22.28
C TYR A 378 -6.20 -7.48 21.13
N ILE A 379 -7.37 -6.98 20.78
CA ILE A 379 -7.56 -5.86 19.85
C ILE A 379 -8.43 -4.80 20.51
N VAL A 380 -8.44 -3.59 19.95
CA VAL A 380 -9.42 -2.60 20.31
C VAL A 380 -10.29 -2.24 19.11
N ARG A 381 -11.59 -2.12 19.35
CA ARG A 381 -12.61 -1.76 18.36
C ARG A 381 -13.25 -0.41 18.73
N PRO A 382 -13.50 0.50 17.77
CA PRO A 382 -14.28 1.69 18.07
C PRO A 382 -15.63 1.32 18.69
N ILE A 383 -16.00 2.02 19.75
CA ILE A 383 -17.36 1.90 20.27
C ILE A 383 -18.27 2.47 19.16
N LYS A 384 -19.04 1.62 18.50
CA LYS A 384 -20.06 2.09 17.57
C LYS A 384 -21.01 2.96 18.39
N SER A 385 -21.01 4.27 18.14
CA SER A 385 -22.15 5.07 18.55
C SER A 385 -23.33 4.50 17.77
N VAL A 386 -24.17 3.76 18.47
CA VAL A 386 -25.50 3.44 17.95
C VAL A 386 -26.23 4.78 17.98
N ASN A 387 -26.10 5.56 16.92
CA ASN A 387 -27.12 6.52 16.59
C ASN A 387 -28.32 5.67 16.20
N TYR A 388 -29.10 5.27 17.19
CA TYR A 388 -30.52 5.11 16.97
C TYR A 388 -30.94 6.49 16.43
N GLY A 389 -31.06 6.60 15.11
CA GLY A 389 -31.79 7.70 14.51
C GLY A 389 -33.05 7.77 15.36
N SER A 390 -33.30 8.91 16.00
CA SER A 390 -34.54 9.13 16.68
C SER A 390 -35.63 8.76 15.67
N VAL A 391 -36.16 7.55 15.82
CA VAL A 391 -37.44 7.21 15.22
C VAL A 391 -38.33 8.31 15.80
N PRO A 392 -38.97 9.16 14.97
CA PRO A 392 -39.91 10.09 15.50
C PRO A 392 -40.95 9.22 16.24
N ALA A 393 -40.93 9.30 17.56
CA ALA A 393 -42.07 8.85 18.34
C ALA A 393 -43.22 9.77 17.91
N ASP A 394 -43.97 9.28 16.94
CA ASP A 394 -45.36 9.66 16.74
C ASP A 394 -45.80 9.24 15.33
N LYS A 395 -46.30 8.03 15.25
CA LYS A 395 -47.61 7.82 14.67
C LYS A 395 -48.23 6.64 15.45
N LYS A 396 -49.01 7.01 16.45
CA LYS A 396 -50.03 6.14 17.02
C LYS A 396 -50.81 5.53 15.86
N TYR A 397 -50.63 4.25 15.62
CA TYR A 397 -51.63 3.48 14.91
C TYR A 397 -52.85 3.40 15.85
N LYS A 398 -53.73 4.37 15.68
CA LYS A 398 -55.13 4.22 16.08
C LYS A 398 -55.80 3.51 14.92
N ASN A 399 -56.33 2.35 15.25
CA ASN A 399 -57.39 1.62 14.59
C ASN A 399 -57.08 1.03 13.20
N LEU A 400 -56.77 -0.24 13.15
CA LEU A 400 -57.72 -1.22 12.59
C LEU A 400 -57.54 -2.56 13.32
#